data_b1b8056e62d2c4452fc6e7b81954d61f
#
_entry.id   b1b8056e62d2c4452fc6e7b81954d61f
#
_cell.length_a   1.000
_cell.length_b   1.000
_cell.length_c   1.000
_cell.angle_alpha   90.00
_cell.angle_beta   90.00
_cell.angle_gamma   90.00
#
_symmetry.space_group_name_H-M   'P 1'
#
loop_
_entity.id
_entity.type
_entity.pdbx_description
1 polymer ?
#
loop_
_entity_poly.entity_id
_entity_poly.type
_entity_poly.pdbx_seq_one_letter_code
_entity_poly.pdbx_strand_id
1 'polypeptide(L)'
;MENLRQYKADTEHKKVYAWFDNSEKNPASRAQHITSLPDSIDIVGLMYPSELATFEKEEIVTLRQKGTKVAYAINYDEIKTQYEDLISTQPELENESTFDTFLKKEIEKQLAYSEPFDGIILKFIGQNPKYMTVEDKAAYTASQNIFFNTTLDWINKNEGKFLSLQGKPQNVVDKNILSKFLHFIIEMYQVTDKNKFPLAIQDYLETGVPTDRFIMAVSTPSLDASDTSTGYIGKERAIIETAYWITADAQEYDKCGIAINNIQNDYYQTNGNYHNVKETINIMNPAPSK
;
A
#
# COMPACT_ATOMS: atom_id res chain seq x y z
N MET A 1 8.94 -18.44 16.53
CA MET A 1 8.73 -16.97 16.61
C MET A 1 10.02 -16.23 16.33
N GLU A 2 11.12 -16.49 17.03
CA GLU A 2 12.39 -15.78 16.84
C GLU A 2 12.97 -15.93 15.42
N ASN A 3 13.06 -17.15 14.90
CA ASN A 3 13.51 -17.41 13.52
C ASN A 3 12.68 -16.66 12.47
N LEU A 4 11.38 -16.52 12.70
CA LEU A 4 10.50 -15.79 11.79
C LEU A 4 10.77 -14.27 11.83
N ARG A 5 11.03 -13.72 13.01
CA ARG A 5 11.44 -12.31 13.14
C ARG A 5 12.80 -12.03 12.51
N GLN A 6 13.75 -12.96 12.69
CA GLN A 6 15.06 -12.88 12.04
C GLN A 6 14.94 -12.92 10.51
N TYR A 7 14.13 -13.86 9.96
CA TYR A 7 13.83 -13.94 8.54
C TYR A 7 13.27 -12.61 7.99
N LYS A 8 12.33 -11.98 8.70
CA LYS A 8 11.75 -10.68 8.28
C LYS A 8 12.70 -9.49 8.44
N ALA A 9 13.69 -9.60 9.31
CA ALA A 9 14.71 -8.57 9.56
C ALA A 9 15.91 -8.67 8.60
N ASP A 10 16.02 -9.74 7.84
CA ASP A 10 17.07 -9.92 6.84
C ASP A 10 16.97 -8.81 5.78
N THR A 11 18.10 -8.20 5.44
CA THR A 11 18.19 -7.12 4.45
C THR A 11 17.95 -7.60 3.02
N GLU A 12 18.28 -8.86 2.73
CA GLU A 12 18.05 -9.47 1.41
C GLU A 12 16.60 -9.97 1.23
N HIS A 13 15.85 -10.03 2.32
CA HIS A 13 14.47 -10.49 2.32
C HIS A 13 13.56 -9.54 1.53
N LYS A 14 12.94 -10.05 0.46
CA LYS A 14 11.95 -9.32 -0.33
C LYS A 14 10.65 -9.17 0.46
N LYS A 15 10.25 -7.93 0.72
CA LYS A 15 9.10 -7.61 1.58
C LYS A 15 7.76 -7.97 0.93
N VAL A 16 6.83 -8.41 1.74
CA VAL A 16 5.47 -8.77 1.32
C VAL A 16 4.47 -7.92 2.07
N TYR A 17 3.82 -7.02 1.35
CA TYR A 17 2.65 -6.28 1.81
C TYR A 17 1.38 -7.04 1.40
N ALA A 18 0.35 -6.97 2.23
CA ALA A 18 -0.95 -7.57 1.98
C ALA A 18 -2.06 -6.58 2.30
N TRP A 19 -2.88 -6.21 1.33
CA TRP A 19 -4.12 -5.49 1.59
C TRP A 19 -5.22 -6.49 1.91
N PHE A 20 -5.80 -6.37 3.09
CA PHE A 20 -6.81 -7.27 3.63
C PHE A 20 -8.13 -6.52 3.86
N ASP A 21 -9.21 -7.06 3.27
CA ASP A 21 -10.57 -6.58 3.51
C ASP A 21 -11.04 -7.09 4.89
N ASN A 22 -11.13 -6.17 5.83
CA ASN A 22 -11.62 -6.39 7.17
C ASN A 22 -13.02 -5.79 7.39
N SER A 23 -13.86 -5.73 6.35
CA SER A 23 -15.24 -5.24 6.44
C SER A 23 -16.14 -6.12 7.29
N GLU A 24 -15.87 -7.45 7.30
CA GLU A 24 -16.66 -8.39 8.12
C GLU A 24 -16.28 -8.30 9.59
N LYS A 25 -17.24 -7.87 10.41
CA LYS A 25 -17.05 -7.67 11.86
C LYS A 25 -17.56 -8.83 12.71
N ASN A 26 -18.23 -9.82 12.08
CA ASN A 26 -18.70 -11.06 12.70
C ASN A 26 -18.23 -12.26 11.87
N PRO A 27 -16.92 -12.57 11.90
CA PRO A 27 -16.32 -13.54 10.99
C PRO A 27 -16.94 -14.93 11.17
N ALA A 28 -17.42 -15.50 10.07
CA ALA A 28 -17.99 -16.85 10.01
C ALA A 28 -16.95 -17.91 9.60
N SER A 29 -15.80 -17.49 9.07
CA SER A 29 -14.75 -18.38 8.61
C SER A 29 -13.36 -17.82 8.91
N ARG A 30 -12.37 -18.73 8.91
CA ARG A 30 -10.95 -18.32 9.11
C ARG A 30 -10.42 -17.41 8.00
N ALA A 31 -10.99 -17.41 6.80
CA ALA A 31 -10.62 -16.52 5.73
C ALA A 31 -10.80 -15.02 6.07
N GLN A 32 -11.68 -14.73 7.04
CA GLN A 32 -12.00 -13.37 7.48
C GLN A 32 -11.14 -12.89 8.66
N HIS A 33 -10.14 -13.68 9.06
CA HIS A 33 -9.21 -13.38 10.13
C HIS A 33 -7.81 -13.05 9.58
N ILE A 34 -7.22 -11.93 9.99
CA ILE A 34 -5.86 -11.56 9.57
C ILE A 34 -4.78 -12.55 10.08
N THR A 35 -5.07 -13.26 11.15
CA THR A 35 -4.20 -14.33 11.68
C THR A 35 -4.19 -15.59 10.82
N SER A 36 -5.08 -15.70 9.82
CA SER A 36 -5.06 -16.80 8.83
C SER A 36 -4.05 -16.57 7.70
N LEU A 37 -3.57 -15.35 7.55
CA LEU A 37 -2.55 -15.00 6.55
C LEU A 37 -1.25 -15.79 6.75
N PRO A 38 -0.50 -16.07 5.68
CA PRO A 38 0.82 -16.69 5.79
C PRO A 38 1.73 -15.90 6.73
N ASP A 39 2.42 -16.61 7.62
CA ASP A 39 3.30 -16.01 8.63
C ASP A 39 4.45 -15.18 8.04
N SER A 40 4.80 -15.45 6.77
CA SER A 40 5.86 -14.75 6.03
C SER A 40 5.44 -13.35 5.52
N ILE A 41 4.19 -12.92 5.69
CA ILE A 41 3.75 -11.56 5.36
C ILE A 41 4.43 -10.57 6.30
N ASP A 42 5.04 -9.51 5.75
CA ASP A 42 5.75 -8.49 6.52
C ASP A 42 4.82 -7.40 7.03
N ILE A 43 3.94 -6.90 6.16
CA ILE A 43 3.04 -5.79 6.46
C ILE A 43 1.63 -6.10 5.98
N VAL A 44 0.65 -5.95 6.86
CA VAL A 44 -0.77 -6.09 6.54
C VAL A 44 -1.42 -4.71 6.58
N GLY A 45 -1.98 -4.26 5.45
CA GLY A 45 -2.82 -3.07 5.37
C GLY A 45 -4.29 -3.42 5.56
N LEU A 46 -4.93 -2.88 6.57
CA LEU A 46 -6.38 -3.03 6.80
C LEU A 46 -7.14 -1.96 6.03
N MET A 47 -8.19 -2.38 5.30
CA MET A 47 -8.98 -1.47 4.46
C MET A 47 -9.97 -0.63 5.28
N TYR A 48 -10.41 -1.11 6.46
CA TYR A 48 -11.39 -0.45 7.33
C TYR A 48 -10.80 -0.18 8.73
N PRO A 49 -10.00 0.89 8.89
CA PRO A 49 -9.25 1.16 10.13
C PRO A 49 -10.09 1.79 11.25
N SER A 50 -11.21 2.47 10.92
CA SER A 50 -12.00 3.26 11.87
C SER A 50 -12.82 2.41 12.83
N GLU A 51 -13.15 1.19 12.47
CA GLU A 51 -14.09 0.31 13.18
C GLU A 51 -13.48 -1.04 13.51
N LEU A 52 -12.31 -1.05 14.18
CA LEU A 52 -11.68 -2.29 14.59
C LEU A 52 -12.51 -2.99 15.68
N ALA A 53 -12.97 -4.21 15.38
CA ALA A 53 -13.58 -5.09 16.35
C ALA A 53 -12.55 -5.58 17.40
N THR A 54 -13.00 -6.07 18.54
CA THR A 54 -12.11 -6.54 19.61
C THR A 54 -11.19 -7.65 19.13
N PHE A 55 -11.70 -8.62 18.36
CA PHE A 55 -10.89 -9.72 17.83
C PHE A 55 -9.77 -9.22 16.88
N GLU A 56 -10.04 -8.19 16.05
CA GLU A 56 -9.04 -7.61 15.14
C GLU A 56 -7.89 -6.98 15.92
N LYS A 57 -8.18 -6.27 17.03
CA LYS A 57 -7.15 -5.70 17.92
C LYS A 57 -6.28 -6.78 18.55
N GLU A 58 -6.86 -7.89 18.98
CA GLU A 58 -6.14 -9.04 19.53
C GLU A 58 -5.27 -9.74 18.45
N GLU A 59 -5.78 -9.83 17.22
CA GLU A 59 -5.07 -10.40 16.10
C GLU A 59 -3.89 -9.52 15.66
N ILE A 60 -4.01 -8.19 15.71
CA ILE A 60 -2.89 -7.26 15.49
C ILE A 60 -1.75 -7.55 16.49
N VAL A 61 -2.06 -7.75 17.76
CA VAL A 61 -1.06 -8.12 18.78
C VAL A 61 -0.39 -9.45 18.43
N THR A 62 -1.17 -10.42 17.96
CA THR A 62 -0.67 -11.73 17.54
C THR A 62 0.27 -11.63 16.34
N LEU A 63 -0.07 -10.81 15.35
CA LEU A 63 0.78 -10.58 14.18
C LEU A 63 2.11 -9.91 14.55
N ARG A 64 2.10 -8.94 15.46
CA ARG A 64 3.32 -8.29 15.99
C ARG A 64 4.28 -9.30 16.64
N GLN A 65 3.77 -10.29 17.38
CA GLN A 65 4.61 -11.34 17.95
C GLN A 65 5.36 -12.14 16.88
N LYS A 66 4.79 -12.23 15.67
CA LYS A 66 5.39 -12.88 14.49
C LYS A 66 6.32 -11.94 13.70
N GLY A 67 6.46 -10.68 14.12
CA GLY A 67 7.21 -9.66 13.40
C GLY A 67 6.46 -9.06 12.19
N THR A 68 5.17 -9.34 12.04
CA THR A 68 4.31 -8.69 11.04
C THR A 68 3.85 -7.35 11.57
N LYS A 69 3.97 -6.30 10.76
CA LYS A 69 3.43 -4.97 11.06
C LYS A 69 2.03 -4.82 10.48
N VAL A 70 1.20 -4.01 11.11
CA VAL A 70 -0.14 -3.71 10.62
C VAL A 70 -0.28 -2.21 10.37
N ALA A 71 -0.82 -1.85 9.21
CA ALA A 71 -0.96 -0.47 8.76
C ALA A 71 -2.37 -0.24 8.20
N TYR A 72 -2.67 1.01 7.88
CA TYR A 72 -3.85 1.40 7.11
C TYR A 72 -3.48 2.53 6.15
N ALA A 73 -4.40 2.87 5.23
CA ALA A 73 -4.16 3.93 4.27
C ALA A 73 -4.84 5.25 4.66
N ILE A 74 -4.17 6.37 4.32
CA ILE A 74 -4.79 7.69 4.15
C ILE A 74 -4.63 8.08 2.69
N ASN A 75 -5.74 8.35 2.00
CA ASN A 75 -5.76 8.54 0.55
C ASN A 75 -6.10 9.99 0.18
N TYR A 76 -5.11 10.72 -0.36
CA TYR A 76 -5.26 12.11 -0.79
C TYR A 76 -6.33 12.28 -1.88
N ASP A 77 -6.27 11.44 -2.91
CA ASP A 77 -7.16 11.55 -4.06
C ASP A 77 -8.61 11.22 -3.69
N GLU A 78 -8.82 10.29 -2.77
CA GLU A 78 -10.13 9.96 -2.22
C GLU A 78 -10.70 11.13 -1.39
N ILE A 79 -9.89 11.75 -0.51
CA ILE A 79 -10.29 12.93 0.27
C ILE A 79 -10.67 14.07 -0.68
N LYS A 80 -9.92 14.25 -1.78
CA LYS A 80 -10.23 15.24 -2.79
C LYS A 80 -11.58 14.98 -3.46
N THR A 81 -11.84 13.75 -3.87
CA THR A 81 -13.13 13.33 -4.44
C THR A 81 -14.27 13.55 -3.46
N GLN A 82 -14.10 13.20 -2.18
CA GLN A 82 -15.11 13.47 -1.14
C GLN A 82 -15.44 14.96 -1.01
N TYR A 83 -14.44 15.83 -1.09
CA TYR A 83 -14.65 17.27 -1.08
C TYR A 83 -15.40 17.73 -2.32
N GLU A 84 -15.01 17.30 -3.52
CA GLU A 84 -15.65 17.64 -4.79
C GLU A 84 -17.13 17.21 -4.79
N ASP A 85 -17.44 16.01 -4.33
CA ASP A 85 -18.80 15.50 -4.17
C ASP A 85 -19.62 16.34 -3.17
N LEU A 86 -18.99 16.71 -2.04
CA LEU A 86 -19.63 17.56 -1.03
C LEU A 86 -20.02 18.93 -1.61
N ILE A 87 -19.10 19.61 -2.30
CA ILE A 87 -19.36 20.91 -2.90
C ILE A 87 -20.35 20.81 -4.06
N SER A 88 -20.34 19.72 -4.83
CA SER A 88 -21.32 19.53 -5.91
C SER A 88 -22.75 19.40 -5.39
N THR A 89 -22.93 18.83 -4.19
CA THR A 89 -24.24 18.65 -3.55
C THR A 89 -24.66 19.81 -2.66
N GLN A 90 -23.70 20.57 -2.10
CA GLN A 90 -23.89 21.70 -1.18
C GLN A 90 -22.93 22.83 -1.53
N PRO A 91 -23.21 23.60 -2.64
CA PRO A 91 -22.29 24.63 -3.14
C PRO A 91 -22.03 25.78 -2.15
N GLU A 92 -22.96 26.04 -1.24
CA GLU A 92 -22.82 27.06 -0.20
C GLU A 92 -21.63 26.79 0.74
N LEU A 93 -21.26 25.52 0.93
CA LEU A 93 -20.14 25.12 1.80
C LEU A 93 -18.77 25.50 1.23
N GLU A 94 -18.65 25.76 -0.07
CA GLU A 94 -17.41 26.25 -0.69
C GLU A 94 -16.93 27.57 -0.06
N ASN A 95 -17.85 28.42 0.35
CA ASN A 95 -17.56 29.68 1.03
C ASN A 95 -17.19 29.51 2.51
N GLU A 96 -17.53 28.37 3.11
CA GLU A 96 -17.30 28.06 4.52
C GLU A 96 -16.06 27.20 4.76
N SER A 97 -15.70 26.35 3.79
CA SER A 97 -14.58 25.42 3.92
C SER A 97 -13.87 25.22 2.58
N THR A 98 -12.64 25.70 2.50
CA THR A 98 -11.75 25.43 1.36
C THR A 98 -11.30 23.96 1.36
N PHE A 99 -10.84 23.45 0.20
CA PHE A 99 -10.27 22.11 0.11
C PHE A 99 -9.15 21.89 1.14
N ASP A 100 -8.27 22.86 1.33
CA ASP A 100 -7.15 22.76 2.27
C ASP A 100 -7.62 22.59 3.72
N THR A 101 -8.69 23.29 4.11
CA THR A 101 -9.31 23.15 5.45
C THR A 101 -9.95 21.78 5.63
N PHE A 102 -10.68 21.32 4.61
CA PHE A 102 -11.31 20.00 4.59
C PHE A 102 -10.26 18.88 4.65
N LEU A 103 -9.23 18.97 3.80
CA LEU A 103 -8.12 18.02 3.73
C LEU A 103 -7.45 17.85 5.09
N LYS A 104 -7.09 18.96 5.73
CA LYS A 104 -6.47 18.94 7.05
C LYS A 104 -7.33 18.22 8.09
N LYS A 105 -8.62 18.57 8.13
CA LYS A 105 -9.59 17.97 9.06
C LYS A 105 -9.73 16.46 8.85
N GLU A 106 -9.82 16.00 7.60
CA GLU A 106 -9.96 14.58 7.29
C GLU A 106 -8.67 13.80 7.61
N ILE A 107 -7.49 14.38 7.37
CA ILE A 107 -6.22 13.75 7.77
C ILE A 107 -6.16 13.61 9.30
N GLU A 108 -6.45 14.68 10.05
CA GLU A 108 -6.43 14.65 11.52
C GLU A 108 -7.41 13.63 12.09
N LYS A 109 -8.62 13.51 11.50
CA LYS A 109 -9.60 12.48 11.84
C LYS A 109 -9.07 11.07 11.57
N GLN A 110 -8.44 10.84 10.43
CA GLN A 110 -7.89 9.53 10.08
C GLN A 110 -6.63 9.19 10.90
N LEU A 111 -5.83 10.17 11.29
CA LEU A 111 -4.71 9.98 12.22
C LEU A 111 -5.16 9.54 13.62
N ALA A 112 -6.39 9.89 14.03
CA ALA A 112 -6.94 9.44 15.31
C ALA A 112 -7.13 7.90 15.39
N TYR A 113 -7.14 7.19 14.26
CA TYR A 113 -7.22 5.71 14.22
C TYR A 113 -5.86 5.03 14.48
N SER A 114 -4.78 5.79 14.49
CA SER A 114 -3.41 5.27 14.37
C SER A 114 -2.88 4.50 15.58
N GLU A 115 -3.53 4.57 16.75
CA GLU A 115 -3.00 3.96 17.98
C GLU A 115 -2.71 2.46 17.83
N PRO A 116 -3.65 1.61 17.33
CA PRO A 116 -3.40 0.17 17.23
C PRO A 116 -2.52 -0.24 16.05
N PHE A 117 -2.11 0.70 15.18
CA PHE A 117 -1.34 0.40 13.98
C PHE A 117 0.16 0.69 14.14
N ASP A 118 0.98 -0.02 13.36
CA ASP A 118 2.44 0.14 13.33
C ASP A 118 2.90 1.17 12.30
N GLY A 119 2.03 1.57 11.39
CA GLY A 119 2.35 2.55 10.35
C GLY A 119 1.15 2.97 9.54
N ILE A 120 1.41 3.90 8.61
CA ILE A 120 0.42 4.44 7.68
C ILE A 120 0.98 4.34 6.25
N ILE A 121 0.12 3.98 5.31
CA ILE A 121 0.41 4.00 3.88
C ILE A 121 -0.32 5.20 3.29
N LEU A 122 0.44 6.24 2.90
CA LEU A 122 -0.14 7.39 2.22
C LEU A 122 -0.39 7.02 0.77
N LYS A 123 -1.64 7.07 0.33
CA LYS A 123 -1.99 6.91 -1.08
C LYS A 123 -2.03 8.28 -1.76
N PHE A 124 -1.25 8.41 -2.82
CA PHE A 124 -1.11 9.67 -3.55
C PHE A 124 -0.82 9.41 -5.03
N ILE A 125 -1.81 9.66 -5.87
CA ILE A 125 -1.68 9.68 -7.33
C ILE A 125 -1.39 11.10 -7.78
N GLY A 126 -2.24 12.03 -7.40
CA GLY A 126 -2.15 13.43 -7.74
C GLY A 126 -2.05 13.69 -9.25
N GLN A 127 -1.48 14.82 -9.60
CA GLN A 127 -1.25 15.22 -10.98
C GLN A 127 0.23 15.56 -11.21
N ASN A 128 0.70 15.42 -12.45
CA ASN A 128 2.08 15.75 -12.78
C ASN A 128 2.29 17.28 -12.75
N PRO A 129 3.10 17.81 -11.82
CA PRO A 129 3.28 19.25 -11.66
C PRO A 129 4.02 19.93 -12.82
N LYS A 130 4.61 19.15 -13.74
CA LYS A 130 5.28 19.68 -14.95
C LYS A 130 4.32 20.31 -15.96
N TYR A 131 3.04 19.92 -15.92
CA TYR A 131 2.02 20.37 -16.86
C TYR A 131 1.07 21.43 -16.26
N MET A 132 1.35 21.90 -15.04
CA MET A 132 0.53 22.88 -14.35
C MET A 132 0.95 24.32 -14.70
N THR A 133 -0.02 25.27 -14.68
CA THR A 133 0.28 26.69 -14.63
C THR A 133 1.01 27.05 -13.33
N VAL A 134 1.55 28.25 -13.23
CA VAL A 134 2.23 28.71 -11.99
C VAL A 134 1.24 28.78 -10.83
N GLU A 135 0.04 29.29 -11.08
CA GLU A 135 -1.04 29.43 -10.10
C GLU A 135 -1.54 28.08 -9.62
N ASP A 136 -1.84 27.17 -10.55
CA ASP A 136 -2.32 25.81 -10.22
C ASP A 136 -1.26 25.04 -9.43
N LYS A 137 0.01 25.16 -9.83
CA LYS A 137 1.11 24.53 -9.12
C LYS A 137 1.28 25.08 -7.71
N ALA A 138 1.07 26.38 -7.50
CA ALA A 138 1.15 26.97 -6.17
C ALA A 138 0.04 26.42 -5.25
N ALA A 139 -1.20 26.37 -5.71
CA ALA A 139 -2.32 25.78 -4.99
C ALA A 139 -2.12 24.28 -4.71
N TYR A 140 -1.68 23.54 -5.72
CA TYR A 140 -1.36 22.12 -5.59
C TYR A 140 -0.25 21.85 -4.58
N THR A 141 0.80 22.70 -4.56
CA THR A 141 1.88 22.61 -3.59
C THR A 141 1.38 22.87 -2.18
N ALA A 142 0.48 23.85 -1.98
CA ALA A 142 -0.10 24.15 -0.68
C ALA A 142 -0.88 22.95 -0.13
N SER A 143 -1.74 22.34 -0.92
CA SER A 143 -2.51 21.15 -0.53
C SER A 143 -1.59 19.94 -0.26
N GLN A 144 -0.56 19.72 -1.07
CA GLN A 144 0.44 18.67 -0.81
C GLN A 144 1.17 18.90 0.51
N ASN A 145 1.57 20.14 0.81
CA ASN A 145 2.23 20.47 2.06
C ASN A 145 1.33 20.17 3.27
N ILE A 146 0.03 20.42 3.18
CA ILE A 146 -0.91 20.05 4.24
C ILE A 146 -0.92 18.51 4.41
N PHE A 147 -1.10 17.77 3.30
CA PHE A 147 -1.18 16.31 3.35
C PHE A 147 0.07 15.67 3.91
N PHE A 148 1.23 16.01 3.38
CA PHE A 148 2.48 15.39 3.77
C PHE A 148 3.00 15.91 5.11
N ASN A 149 2.98 17.22 5.37
CA ASN A 149 3.52 17.75 6.62
C ASN A 149 2.69 17.32 7.84
N THR A 150 1.36 17.26 7.73
CA THR A 150 0.52 16.77 8.84
C THR A 150 0.87 15.32 9.20
N THR A 151 1.12 14.47 8.20
CA THR A 151 1.50 13.07 8.42
C THR A 151 2.97 12.91 8.84
N LEU A 152 3.88 13.76 8.35
CA LEU A 152 5.27 13.80 8.80
C LEU A 152 5.40 14.30 10.24
N ASP A 153 4.59 15.27 10.64
CA ASP A 153 4.52 15.72 12.03
C ASP A 153 4.01 14.62 12.96
N TRP A 154 3.07 13.80 12.45
CA TRP A 154 2.59 12.63 13.19
C TRP A 154 3.69 11.58 13.37
N ILE A 155 4.42 11.20 12.32
CA ILE A 155 5.47 10.17 12.41
C ILE A 155 6.61 10.63 13.34
N ASN A 156 6.96 11.91 13.31
CA ASN A 156 7.98 12.48 14.20
C ASN A 156 7.60 12.39 15.70
N LYS A 157 6.31 12.32 16.02
CA LYS A 157 5.78 12.15 17.38
C LYS A 157 5.51 10.69 17.77
N ASN A 158 5.63 9.76 16.81
CA ASN A 158 5.28 8.34 16.99
C ASN A 158 6.48 7.46 16.64
N GLU A 159 7.52 7.51 17.47
CA GLU A 159 8.75 6.73 17.29
C GLU A 159 8.45 5.24 17.15
N GLY A 160 9.15 4.57 16.23
CA GLY A 160 8.97 3.14 15.94
C GLY A 160 7.86 2.82 14.94
N LYS A 161 6.98 3.76 14.60
CA LYS A 161 6.01 3.61 13.51
C LYS A 161 6.64 3.97 12.16
N PHE A 162 5.97 3.63 11.04
CA PHE A 162 6.49 3.90 9.70
C PHE A 162 5.46 4.61 8.80
N LEU A 163 5.98 5.25 7.75
CA LEU A 163 5.22 5.73 6.61
C LEU A 163 5.70 5.01 5.35
N SER A 164 4.78 4.59 4.49
CA SER A 164 5.06 4.20 3.10
C SER A 164 4.17 5.02 2.17
N LEU A 165 4.58 5.18 0.91
CA LEU A 165 3.83 5.94 -0.09
C LEU A 165 3.38 4.98 -1.20
N GLN A 166 2.08 4.89 -1.43
CA GLN A 166 1.51 4.15 -2.57
C GLN A 166 1.02 5.12 -3.63
N GLY A 167 1.37 4.86 -4.89
CA GLY A 167 0.95 5.63 -6.05
C GLY A 167 2.12 6.28 -6.77
N LYS A 168 2.14 7.61 -6.94
CA LYS A 168 3.07 8.33 -7.82
C LYS A 168 4.00 9.29 -7.08
N PRO A 169 5.11 8.82 -6.51
CA PRO A 169 6.09 9.68 -5.83
C PRO A 169 6.67 10.77 -6.76
N GLN A 170 6.71 10.54 -8.07
CA GLN A 170 7.14 11.55 -9.05
C GLN A 170 6.21 12.76 -9.11
N ASN A 171 4.96 12.66 -8.67
CA ASN A 171 4.01 13.78 -8.63
C ASN A 171 4.11 14.62 -7.34
N VAL A 172 4.92 14.20 -6.37
CA VAL A 172 5.22 14.99 -5.16
C VAL A 172 6.13 16.16 -5.55
N VAL A 173 5.75 17.38 -5.18
CA VAL A 173 6.49 18.61 -5.56
C VAL A 173 7.80 18.72 -4.79
N ASP A 174 7.75 18.60 -3.45
CA ASP A 174 8.96 18.59 -2.61
C ASP A 174 9.55 17.16 -2.52
N LYS A 175 10.51 16.88 -3.39
CA LYS A 175 11.17 15.56 -3.42
C LYS A 175 11.99 15.25 -2.15
N ASN A 176 12.34 16.24 -1.34
CA ASN A 176 13.15 16.01 -0.13
C ASN A 176 12.41 15.17 0.91
N ILE A 177 11.09 15.26 0.96
CA ILE A 177 10.28 14.46 1.89
C ILE A 177 10.27 12.96 1.55
N LEU A 178 10.56 12.60 0.30
CA LEU A 178 10.51 11.21 -0.16
C LEU A 178 11.49 10.30 0.60
N SER A 179 12.58 10.85 1.13
CA SER A 179 13.52 10.12 1.98
C SER A 179 12.92 9.62 3.31
N LYS A 180 11.77 10.15 3.73
CA LYS A 180 11.09 9.80 4.98
C LYS A 180 10.22 8.54 4.87
N PHE A 181 9.95 8.08 3.66
CA PHE A 181 9.12 6.90 3.43
C PHE A 181 9.95 5.63 3.44
N LEU A 182 9.42 4.59 4.09
CA LEU A 182 10.04 3.27 4.16
C LEU A 182 10.09 2.61 2.78
N HIS A 183 8.97 2.60 2.07
CA HIS A 183 8.84 2.04 0.72
C HIS A 183 7.93 2.89 -0.15
N PHE A 184 8.14 2.80 -1.48
CA PHE A 184 7.20 3.26 -2.49
C PHE A 184 6.48 2.06 -3.11
N ILE A 185 5.16 2.02 -2.94
CA ILE A 185 4.31 0.97 -3.47
C ILE A 185 3.83 1.41 -4.85
N ILE A 186 4.41 0.79 -5.88
CA ILE A 186 4.20 1.12 -7.29
C ILE A 186 3.07 0.26 -7.85
N GLU A 187 2.02 0.90 -8.34
CA GLU A 187 0.83 0.22 -8.84
C GLU A 187 1.06 -0.36 -10.24
N MET A 188 1.02 -1.69 -10.35
CA MET A 188 1.22 -2.44 -11.58
C MET A 188 -0.07 -3.03 -12.16
N TYR A 189 -1.24 -2.56 -11.71
CA TYR A 189 -2.54 -3.13 -12.09
C TYR A 189 -2.84 -3.04 -13.59
N GLN A 190 -2.21 -2.11 -14.30
CA GLN A 190 -2.37 -1.91 -15.74
C GLN A 190 -1.44 -2.76 -16.59
N VAL A 191 -0.52 -3.52 -15.97
CA VAL A 191 0.40 -4.39 -16.69
C VAL A 191 -0.33 -5.67 -17.08
N THR A 192 -0.54 -5.83 -18.38
CA THR A 192 -1.23 -7.01 -18.96
C THR A 192 -0.29 -7.98 -19.67
N ASP A 193 0.99 -7.61 -19.81
CA ASP A 193 2.05 -8.40 -20.43
C ASP A 193 3.33 -8.22 -19.62
N LYS A 194 3.97 -9.32 -19.24
CA LYS A 194 5.20 -9.31 -18.42
C LYS A 194 6.35 -8.53 -19.05
N ASN A 195 6.41 -8.44 -20.38
CA ASN A 195 7.43 -7.67 -21.08
C ASN A 195 7.24 -6.14 -20.90
N LYS A 196 6.12 -5.70 -20.36
CA LYS A 196 5.81 -4.28 -20.10
C LYS A 196 6.17 -3.82 -18.70
N PHE A 197 6.63 -4.69 -17.80
CA PHE A 197 7.08 -4.27 -16.47
C PHE A 197 8.15 -3.16 -16.51
N PRO A 198 9.21 -3.25 -17.33
CA PRO A 198 10.21 -2.18 -17.41
C PRO A 198 9.64 -0.83 -17.87
N LEU A 199 8.65 -0.86 -18.78
CA LEU A 199 7.97 0.35 -19.23
C LEU A 199 7.10 0.97 -18.13
N ALA A 200 6.43 0.15 -17.34
CA ALA A 200 5.56 0.60 -16.24
C ALA A 200 6.36 1.31 -15.12
N ILE A 201 7.64 0.99 -14.96
CA ILE A 201 8.53 1.62 -13.97
C ILE A 201 9.12 2.94 -14.45
N GLN A 202 9.22 3.18 -15.76
CA GLN A 202 9.97 4.32 -16.31
C GLN A 202 9.54 5.68 -15.76
N ASP A 203 8.25 5.90 -15.56
CA ASP A 203 7.73 7.15 -15.03
C ASP A 203 8.17 7.42 -13.58
N TYR A 204 8.55 6.37 -12.84
CA TYR A 204 8.98 6.46 -11.44
C TYR A 204 10.48 6.74 -11.30
N LEU A 205 11.25 6.58 -12.39
CA LEU A 205 12.70 6.84 -12.43
C LEU A 205 13.01 8.33 -12.66
N GLU A 206 12.19 9.21 -12.07
CA GLU A 206 12.35 10.65 -12.17
C GLU A 206 13.39 11.16 -11.16
N THR A 207 14.16 12.18 -11.58
CA THR A 207 15.16 12.83 -10.72
C THR A 207 14.55 13.28 -9.39
N GLY A 208 15.18 12.87 -8.29
CA GLY A 208 14.75 13.18 -6.92
C GLY A 208 13.81 12.15 -6.31
N VAL A 209 13.38 11.13 -7.07
CA VAL A 209 12.67 9.96 -6.51
C VAL A 209 13.71 8.91 -6.10
N PRO A 210 13.78 8.50 -4.82
CA PRO A 210 14.63 7.39 -4.40
C PRO A 210 14.20 6.08 -5.09
N THR A 211 15.14 5.40 -5.73
CA THR A 211 14.88 4.17 -6.51
C THR A 211 15.28 2.89 -5.78
N ASP A 212 15.67 3.00 -4.51
CA ASP A 212 16.20 1.93 -3.65
C ASP A 212 15.13 1.23 -2.78
N ARG A 213 13.83 1.49 -3.00
CA ARG A 213 12.76 1.07 -2.09
C ARG A 213 11.41 0.77 -2.74
N PHE A 214 11.39 0.28 -3.98
CA PHE A 214 10.17 -0.01 -4.72
C PHE A 214 9.54 -1.35 -4.31
N ILE A 215 8.23 -1.33 -4.05
CA ILE A 215 7.37 -2.49 -3.82
C ILE A 215 6.33 -2.53 -4.95
N MET A 216 6.21 -3.65 -5.64
CA MET A 216 5.35 -3.79 -6.81
C MET A 216 3.96 -4.25 -6.40
N ALA A 217 2.94 -3.42 -6.64
CA ALA A 217 1.57 -3.73 -6.26
C ALA A 217 0.79 -4.38 -7.41
N VAL A 218 0.25 -5.56 -7.14
CA VAL A 218 -0.65 -6.32 -8.02
C VAL A 218 -1.79 -6.90 -7.20
N SER A 219 -2.81 -7.46 -7.86
CA SER A 219 -3.96 -8.06 -7.20
C SER A 219 -3.95 -9.57 -7.33
N THR A 220 -4.61 -10.26 -6.39
CA THR A 220 -5.12 -11.60 -6.59
C THR A 220 -6.31 -11.56 -7.56
N PRO A 221 -6.70 -12.68 -8.19
CA PRO A 221 -7.89 -12.72 -9.02
C PRO A 221 -9.16 -12.29 -8.30
N SER A 222 -10.03 -11.64 -9.04
CA SER A 222 -11.38 -11.32 -8.57
C SER A 222 -12.16 -12.59 -8.24
N LEU A 223 -13.04 -12.51 -7.24
CA LEU A 223 -14.04 -13.57 -6.97
C LEU A 223 -15.26 -13.45 -7.90
N ASP A 224 -15.41 -12.34 -8.61
CA ASP A 224 -16.41 -12.19 -9.67
C ASP A 224 -15.96 -12.95 -10.91
N ALA A 225 -16.68 -14.02 -11.27
CA ALA A 225 -16.38 -14.86 -12.43
C ALA A 225 -16.46 -14.11 -13.78
N SER A 226 -17.11 -12.94 -13.83
CA SER A 226 -17.15 -12.09 -15.02
C SER A 226 -15.88 -11.25 -15.21
N ASP A 227 -15.13 -10.99 -14.13
CA ASP A 227 -13.85 -10.30 -14.17
C ASP A 227 -12.71 -11.31 -14.40
N THR A 228 -12.31 -11.45 -15.64
CA THR A 228 -11.23 -12.34 -16.07
C THR A 228 -9.87 -11.65 -16.20
N SER A 229 -9.79 -10.37 -15.88
CA SER A 229 -8.59 -9.53 -16.03
C SER A 229 -7.87 -9.25 -14.72
N THR A 230 -8.60 -8.95 -13.65
CA THR A 230 -8.01 -8.66 -12.33
C THR A 230 -7.22 -9.85 -11.80
N GLY A 231 -5.98 -9.59 -11.42
CA GLY A 231 -5.07 -10.60 -10.87
C GLY A 231 -4.40 -11.50 -11.90
N TYR A 232 -4.44 -11.11 -13.18
CA TYR A 232 -3.77 -11.82 -14.26
C TYR A 232 -2.84 -10.91 -15.07
N ILE A 233 -1.71 -11.45 -15.51
CA ILE A 233 -0.80 -10.89 -16.51
C ILE A 233 -0.74 -11.90 -17.65
N GLY A 234 -1.37 -11.58 -18.77
CA GLY A 234 -1.64 -12.56 -19.80
C GLY A 234 -2.60 -13.64 -19.31
N LYS A 235 -2.11 -14.88 -19.18
CA LYS A 235 -2.88 -16.03 -18.68
C LYS A 235 -2.43 -16.48 -17.29
N GLU A 236 -1.33 -15.90 -16.78
CA GLU A 236 -0.72 -16.29 -15.53
C GLU A 236 -1.20 -15.42 -14.37
N ARG A 237 -1.07 -15.90 -13.15
CA ARG A 237 -1.39 -15.15 -11.94
C ARG A 237 -0.46 -13.95 -11.82
N ALA A 238 -1.00 -12.75 -11.65
CA ALA A 238 -0.22 -11.52 -11.59
C ALA A 238 0.82 -11.55 -10.45
N ILE A 239 0.46 -12.11 -9.29
CA ILE A 239 1.38 -12.23 -8.15
C ILE A 239 2.59 -13.12 -8.46
N ILE A 240 2.40 -14.21 -9.23
CA ILE A 240 3.46 -15.15 -9.62
C ILE A 240 4.39 -14.51 -10.66
N GLU A 241 3.84 -13.93 -11.74
CA GLU A 241 4.64 -13.25 -12.76
C GLU A 241 5.43 -12.07 -12.19
N THR A 242 4.81 -11.32 -11.28
CA THR A 242 5.48 -10.22 -10.58
C THR A 242 6.61 -10.73 -9.68
N ALA A 243 6.44 -11.85 -8.98
CA ALA A 243 7.49 -12.45 -8.15
C ALA A 243 8.72 -12.84 -8.98
N TYR A 244 8.53 -13.49 -10.13
CA TYR A 244 9.63 -13.80 -11.05
C TYR A 244 10.32 -12.53 -11.55
N TRP A 245 9.56 -11.49 -11.88
CA TRP A 245 10.17 -10.23 -12.32
C TRP A 245 10.93 -9.52 -11.18
N ILE A 246 10.46 -9.60 -9.93
CA ILE A 246 11.15 -9.03 -8.76
C ILE A 246 12.51 -9.69 -8.56
N THR A 247 12.64 -10.99 -8.78
CA THR A 247 13.91 -11.73 -8.62
C THR A 247 14.86 -11.60 -9.80
N ALA A 248 14.39 -11.10 -10.94
CA ALA A 248 15.25 -10.82 -12.08
C ALA A 248 16.10 -9.55 -11.83
N ASP A 249 17.30 -9.48 -12.42
CA ASP A 249 18.19 -8.35 -12.26
C ASP A 249 17.55 -7.03 -12.73
N ALA A 250 17.82 -5.95 -11.99
CA ALA A 250 17.54 -4.58 -12.37
C ALA A 250 18.78 -3.73 -12.08
N GLN A 251 19.10 -2.78 -12.98
CA GLN A 251 20.35 -2.00 -12.88
C GLN A 251 20.12 -0.59 -12.31
N GLU A 252 18.90 -0.05 -12.43
CA GLU A 252 18.62 1.36 -12.14
C GLU A 252 17.73 1.57 -10.89
N TYR A 253 17.18 0.48 -10.35
CA TYR A 253 16.27 0.53 -9.19
C TYR A 253 16.21 -0.80 -8.45
N ASP A 254 15.88 -0.73 -7.17
CA ASP A 254 15.73 -1.92 -6.34
C ASP A 254 14.26 -2.38 -6.28
N LYS A 255 14.03 -3.63 -6.61
CA LYS A 255 12.75 -4.32 -6.45
C LYS A 255 12.73 -4.97 -5.07
N CYS A 256 12.22 -4.23 -4.07
CA CYS A 256 12.30 -4.61 -2.67
C CYS A 256 11.22 -5.62 -2.24
N GLY A 257 10.19 -5.84 -3.08
CA GLY A 257 9.15 -6.79 -2.75
C GLY A 257 7.84 -6.55 -3.49
N ILE A 258 6.78 -7.19 -3.01
CA ILE A 258 5.44 -7.19 -3.59
C ILE A 258 4.41 -6.63 -2.61
N ALA A 259 3.37 -5.97 -3.13
CA ALA A 259 2.14 -5.64 -2.40
C ALA A 259 0.95 -6.35 -3.08
N ILE A 260 0.22 -7.14 -2.32
CA ILE A 260 -0.85 -7.99 -2.84
C ILE A 260 -2.19 -7.41 -2.41
N ASN A 261 -2.97 -6.93 -3.37
CA ASN A 261 -4.35 -6.49 -3.13
C ASN A 261 -5.30 -7.67 -3.07
N ASN A 262 -6.35 -7.53 -2.25
CA ASN A 262 -7.40 -8.52 -2.05
C ASN A 262 -6.85 -9.90 -1.72
N ILE A 263 -5.84 -9.94 -0.86
CA ILE A 263 -5.10 -11.18 -0.54
C ILE A 263 -6.03 -12.31 -0.05
N GLN A 264 -7.14 -11.97 0.63
CA GLN A 264 -8.12 -12.94 1.13
C GLN A 264 -8.77 -13.77 -0.01
N ASN A 265 -8.78 -13.28 -1.25
CA ASN A 265 -9.31 -14.01 -2.40
C ASN A 265 -8.52 -15.30 -2.71
N ASP A 266 -7.25 -15.37 -2.28
CA ASP A 266 -6.41 -16.57 -2.44
C ASP A 266 -6.57 -17.58 -1.27
N TYR A 267 -7.47 -17.32 -0.31
CA TYR A 267 -7.64 -18.23 0.83
C TYR A 267 -8.12 -19.61 0.40
N TYR A 268 -9.18 -19.67 -0.43
CA TYR A 268 -9.78 -20.93 -0.87
C TYR A 268 -9.15 -21.41 -2.17
N GLN A 269 -8.08 -22.19 -2.06
CA GLN A 269 -7.44 -22.84 -3.21
C GLN A 269 -7.48 -24.37 -3.06
N THR A 270 -7.61 -25.10 -4.17
CA THR A 270 -7.68 -26.55 -4.17
C THR A 270 -6.43 -27.21 -3.57
N ASN A 271 -5.28 -26.56 -3.69
CA ASN A 271 -3.99 -27.04 -3.22
C ASN A 271 -3.61 -26.53 -1.81
N GLY A 272 -4.55 -25.93 -1.11
CA GLY A 272 -4.36 -25.41 0.24
C GLY A 272 -4.53 -23.89 0.35
N ASN A 273 -4.78 -23.42 1.57
CA ASN A 273 -5.06 -22.01 1.82
C ASN A 273 -3.87 -21.13 1.44
N TYR A 274 -4.15 -20.04 0.72
CA TYR A 274 -3.14 -19.09 0.23
C TYR A 274 -2.05 -19.77 -0.62
N HIS A 275 -2.42 -20.72 -1.46
CA HIS A 275 -1.47 -21.49 -2.26
C HIS A 275 -0.61 -20.60 -3.15
N ASN A 276 -1.24 -19.72 -3.96
CA ASN A 276 -0.51 -18.86 -4.87
C ASN A 276 0.29 -17.77 -4.14
N VAL A 277 -0.21 -17.26 -3.03
CA VAL A 277 0.52 -16.30 -2.17
C VAL A 277 1.77 -16.96 -1.59
N LYS A 278 1.66 -18.20 -1.08
CA LYS A 278 2.83 -18.94 -0.54
C LYS A 278 3.85 -19.25 -1.63
N GLU A 279 3.39 -19.60 -2.83
CA GLU A 279 4.27 -19.81 -3.98
C GLU A 279 4.99 -18.51 -4.36
N THR A 280 4.27 -17.39 -4.44
CA THR A 280 4.83 -16.04 -4.68
C THR A 280 5.94 -15.72 -3.68
N ILE A 281 5.70 -15.95 -2.38
CA ILE A 281 6.69 -15.72 -1.31
C ILE A 281 7.91 -16.61 -1.50
N ASN A 282 7.70 -17.89 -1.82
CA ASN A 282 8.79 -18.84 -2.00
C ASN A 282 9.66 -18.55 -3.24
N ILE A 283 9.07 -17.99 -4.30
CA ILE A 283 9.84 -17.53 -5.47
C ILE A 283 10.78 -16.39 -5.06
N MET A 284 10.27 -15.40 -4.32
CA MET A 284 11.05 -14.22 -3.93
C MET A 284 12.05 -14.51 -2.80
N ASN A 285 11.70 -15.38 -1.87
CA ASN A 285 12.47 -15.70 -0.67
C ASN A 285 12.56 -17.23 -0.50
N PRO A 286 13.31 -17.91 -1.36
CA PRO A 286 13.43 -19.38 -1.29
C PRO A 286 14.09 -19.79 0.03
N ALA A 287 13.64 -20.92 0.58
CA ALA A 287 14.28 -21.50 1.75
C ALA A 287 15.77 -21.80 1.43
N PRO A 288 16.70 -21.60 2.37
CA PRO A 288 18.10 -21.97 2.17
C PRO A 288 18.21 -23.42 1.73
N SER A 289 19.02 -23.67 0.69
CA SER A 289 19.35 -25.03 0.26
C SER A 289 20.01 -25.76 1.44
N LYS A 290 19.50 -26.92 1.79
CA LYS A 290 20.08 -27.78 2.83
C LYS A 290 21.41 -28.34 2.37
#